data_b7a03f8cb42480bc8191bc6cb69c6d07
#
_entry.id   b7a03f8cb42480bc8191bc6cb69c6d07
#
_cell.length_a   1.000
_cell.length_b   1.000
_cell.length_c   1.000
_cell.angle_alpha   90.00
_cell.angle_beta   90.00
_cell.angle_gamma   90.00
#
_symmetry.space_group_name_H-M   'P 1'
#
loop_
_entity.id
_entity.type
_entity.pdbx_description
1 polymer ?
#
loop_
_entity_poly.entity_id
_entity_poly.type
_entity_poly.pdbx_seq_one_letter_code
_entity_poly.pdbx_strand_id
1 'polypeptide(L)'
;RGVKVALIERQKDFSKEFRGEALMPSGKEVLDQIGIDIDTENIKYRTVNKFNIFYKGTLIANPEPDFIENGEFRWVSQPQLLEKIIEKSSDYKNFSFYRGYKGQDLIYENNRVCGVKISGSNEEIDLKARVVIGFDGRSSMVRRKLNFSVKEYHQPSDVLWFKIPYPERAFPGSHAFFSLFPNSMLVCVAVYDEKMQVGWVIPSGSYGELKKLGKEKWIEFIKDKSPKDFSDHLQVCLDNDEISDPFVLKMTLDRVKKWNKQGVLLLGDAAHTMNAVGGQGLNIALRDAVVCANYLLPLFKTKKTSDSDLDLAFKKIERERLSELKQVQEIQSRPPKFILINKFLIDLIFPIIRFIFKFKIIKRIVDKEFVKISKGFTKVKLEV
;
A
#
# COMPACT_ATOMS: atom_id res chain seq x y z
N ARG A 1 16.71 -0.36 -21.94
CA ARG A 1 17.00 -1.71 -22.43
C ARG A 1 16.39 -2.03 -23.81
N GLY A 2 15.99 -1.01 -24.57
CA GLY A 2 15.58 -1.12 -25.97
C GLY A 2 14.09 -1.41 -26.22
N VAL A 3 13.31 -1.71 -25.21
CA VAL A 3 11.86 -1.95 -25.34
C VAL A 3 11.12 -0.61 -25.35
N LYS A 4 10.21 -0.41 -26.30
CA LYS A 4 9.33 0.75 -26.32
C LYS A 4 8.22 0.57 -25.26
N VAL A 5 8.06 1.54 -24.39
CA VAL A 5 7.08 1.53 -23.31
C VAL A 5 6.26 2.82 -23.33
N ALA A 6 4.93 2.68 -23.32
CA ALA A 6 3.99 3.79 -23.10
C ALA A 6 3.37 3.65 -21.72
N LEU A 7 3.55 4.64 -20.87
CA LEU A 7 2.89 4.74 -19.57
C LEU A 7 1.74 5.74 -19.67
N ILE A 8 0.56 5.33 -19.21
CA ILE A 8 -0.66 6.15 -19.25
C ILE A 8 -1.08 6.44 -17.81
N GLU A 9 -1.21 7.70 -17.45
CA GLU A 9 -1.68 8.14 -16.13
C GLU A 9 -2.76 9.21 -16.30
N ARG A 10 -3.94 8.96 -15.71
CA ARG A 10 -5.08 9.87 -15.80
C ARG A 10 -4.94 11.14 -14.96
N GLN A 11 -4.13 11.10 -13.92
CA GLN A 11 -3.88 12.25 -13.06
C GLN A 11 -2.95 13.24 -13.78
N LYS A 12 -3.25 14.52 -13.66
CA LYS A 12 -2.38 15.60 -14.18
C LYS A 12 -1.16 15.83 -13.30
N ASP A 13 -1.26 15.45 -12.02
CA ASP A 13 -0.21 15.49 -11.01
C ASP A 13 -0.38 14.33 -10.03
N PHE A 14 0.60 14.12 -9.17
CA PHE A 14 0.55 13.12 -8.11
C PHE A 14 0.21 13.71 -6.74
N SER A 15 -0.41 14.90 -6.71
CA SER A 15 -0.69 15.65 -5.48
C SER A 15 -1.65 14.98 -4.49
N LYS A 16 -2.35 13.92 -4.92
CA LYS A 16 -3.22 13.14 -4.02
C LYS A 16 -2.40 12.34 -3.03
N GLU A 17 -2.18 12.93 -1.90
CA GLU A 17 -1.58 12.29 -0.72
C GLU A 17 -2.43 11.14 -0.19
N PHE A 18 -1.86 10.35 0.72
CA PHE A 18 -2.51 9.29 1.51
C PHE A 18 -2.74 7.94 0.82
N ARG A 19 -1.88 7.53 -0.10
CA ARG A 19 -1.98 6.19 -0.68
C ARG A 19 -0.63 5.47 -0.65
N GLY A 20 -0.49 4.53 0.29
CA GLY A 20 0.63 3.58 0.23
C GLY A 20 2.01 4.19 0.48
N GLU A 21 2.12 5.10 1.45
CA GLU A 21 3.36 5.82 1.78
C GLU A 21 4.36 4.98 2.59
N ALA A 22 3.95 3.82 3.11
CA ALA A 22 4.82 2.92 3.84
C ALA A 22 5.76 2.18 2.90
N LEU A 23 7.04 2.56 2.90
CA LEU A 23 8.10 1.86 2.21
C LEU A 23 8.80 0.91 3.17
N MET A 24 8.59 -0.38 2.94
CA MET A 24 9.24 -1.46 3.68
C MET A 24 10.59 -1.83 3.04
N PRO A 25 11.46 -2.56 3.75
CA PRO A 25 12.71 -3.07 3.19
C PRO A 25 12.56 -3.72 1.83
N SER A 26 11.50 -4.52 1.64
CA SER A 26 11.22 -5.21 0.36
C SER A 26 10.92 -4.26 -0.82
N GLY A 27 10.31 -3.11 -0.55
CA GLY A 27 10.07 -2.08 -1.56
C GLY A 27 11.32 -1.24 -1.80
N LYS A 28 12.07 -0.89 -0.72
CA LYS A 28 13.34 -0.18 -0.85
C LYS A 28 14.34 -0.99 -1.69
N GLU A 29 14.48 -2.30 -1.42
CA GLU A 29 15.35 -3.18 -2.21
C GLU A 29 15.03 -3.11 -3.72
N VAL A 30 13.77 -3.01 -4.10
CA VAL A 30 13.39 -2.82 -5.51
C VAL A 30 13.82 -1.46 -6.05
N LEU A 31 13.60 -0.38 -5.29
CA LEU A 31 14.01 0.96 -5.70
C LEU A 31 15.52 1.03 -5.91
N ASP A 32 16.30 0.47 -4.99
CA ASP A 32 17.76 0.41 -5.08
C ASP A 32 18.20 -0.35 -6.35
N GLN A 33 17.56 -1.47 -6.68
CA GLN A 33 17.85 -2.28 -7.87
C GLN A 33 17.60 -1.54 -9.20
N ILE A 34 16.66 -0.59 -9.21
CA ILE A 34 16.37 0.25 -10.38
C ILE A 34 17.09 1.60 -10.34
N GLY A 35 18.00 1.79 -9.39
CA GLY A 35 18.84 2.98 -9.28
C GLY A 35 18.11 4.20 -8.69
N ILE A 36 17.08 4.00 -7.86
CA ILE A 36 16.39 5.06 -7.13
C ILE A 36 16.74 4.92 -5.65
N ASP A 37 17.68 5.73 -5.21
CA ASP A 37 18.04 5.83 -3.81
C ASP A 37 17.30 7.02 -3.17
N ILE A 38 16.34 6.72 -2.30
CA ILE A 38 15.50 7.73 -1.66
C ILE A 38 16.31 8.66 -0.73
N ASP A 39 17.49 8.24 -0.27
CA ASP A 39 18.33 9.05 0.60
C ASP A 39 19.07 10.15 -0.18
N THR A 40 19.41 9.90 -1.44
CA THR A 40 20.15 10.84 -2.29
C THR A 40 19.27 11.63 -3.27
N GLU A 41 18.05 11.19 -3.53
CA GLU A 41 17.16 11.79 -4.56
C GLU A 41 16.24 12.88 -4.02
N ASN A 42 16.50 13.42 -2.83
CA ASN A 42 15.69 14.48 -2.18
C ASN A 42 14.20 14.14 -2.04
N ILE A 43 13.87 12.86 -1.91
CA ILE A 43 12.50 12.40 -1.64
C ILE A 43 12.26 12.53 -0.15
N LYS A 44 11.24 13.32 0.24
CA LYS A 44 10.88 13.47 1.65
C LYS A 44 10.45 12.13 2.23
N TYR A 45 11.00 11.76 3.38
CA TYR A 45 10.57 10.61 4.15
C TYR A 45 10.76 10.86 5.65
N ARG A 46 10.10 10.03 6.45
CA ARG A 46 10.39 9.89 7.88
C ARG A 46 10.63 8.42 8.21
N THR A 47 11.72 8.15 8.87
CA THR A 47 12.03 6.81 9.37
C THR A 47 11.20 6.56 10.63
N VAL A 48 10.54 5.40 10.71
CA VAL A 48 9.90 4.93 11.94
C VAL A 48 10.92 4.09 12.69
N ASN A 49 11.31 4.52 13.88
CA ASN A 49 12.34 3.87 14.70
C ASN A 49 11.83 3.27 16.01
N LYS A 50 10.55 3.50 16.33
CA LYS A 50 9.90 2.90 17.50
C LYS A 50 8.47 2.47 17.16
N PHE A 51 8.06 1.35 17.72
CA PHE A 51 6.72 0.80 17.53
C PHE A 51 6.10 0.42 18.87
N ASN A 52 4.89 0.91 19.13
CA ASN A 52 4.18 0.64 20.37
C ASN A 52 2.79 0.06 20.10
N ILE A 53 2.33 -0.79 21.00
CA ILE A 53 0.96 -1.30 20.99
C ILE A 53 0.31 -0.98 22.32
N PHE A 54 -0.79 -0.24 22.26
CA PHE A 54 -1.59 0.15 23.42
C PHE A 54 -2.92 -0.59 23.40
N TYR A 55 -3.50 -0.79 24.58
CA TYR A 55 -4.87 -1.20 24.77
C TYR A 55 -5.56 -0.28 25.76
N LYS A 56 -6.62 0.40 25.33
CA LYS A 56 -7.32 1.43 26.16
C LYS A 56 -6.34 2.39 26.83
N GLY A 57 -5.40 2.92 26.06
CA GLY A 57 -4.38 3.86 26.52
C GLY A 57 -3.22 3.26 27.32
N THR A 58 -3.24 1.97 27.66
CA THR A 58 -2.17 1.30 28.42
C THR A 58 -1.20 0.60 27.47
N LEU A 59 0.11 0.83 27.60
CA LEU A 59 1.14 0.12 26.84
C LEU A 59 1.14 -1.37 27.15
N ILE A 60 1.00 -2.20 26.11
CA ILE A 60 1.02 -3.67 26.20
C ILE A 60 2.28 -4.29 25.62
N ALA A 61 2.78 -3.74 24.53
CA ALA A 61 3.94 -4.26 23.83
C ALA A 61 4.69 -3.15 23.11
N ASN A 62 6.00 -3.32 22.98
CA ASN A 62 6.90 -2.53 22.17
C ASN A 62 7.79 -3.47 21.34
N PRO A 63 7.30 -3.97 20.20
CA PRO A 63 8.10 -4.76 19.26
C PRO A 63 9.30 -3.93 18.77
N GLU A 64 10.46 -4.59 18.67
CA GLU A 64 11.73 -3.99 18.24
C GLU A 64 12.35 -4.86 17.14
N PRO A 65 11.70 -5.02 15.97
CA PRO A 65 12.28 -5.81 14.89
C PRO A 65 13.47 -5.09 14.25
N ASP A 66 14.49 -5.85 13.85
CA ASP A 66 15.76 -5.35 13.30
C ASP A 66 15.60 -4.27 12.22
N PHE A 67 14.58 -4.42 11.35
CA PHE A 67 14.36 -3.43 10.27
C PHE A 67 13.89 -2.06 10.80
N ILE A 68 13.28 -1.99 11.97
CA ILE A 68 12.95 -0.73 12.66
C ILE A 68 14.21 -0.13 13.30
N GLU A 69 15.00 -0.95 14.00
CA GLU A 69 16.25 -0.50 14.61
C GLU A 69 17.24 0.02 13.56
N ASN A 70 17.31 -0.63 12.40
CA ASN A 70 18.17 -0.23 11.28
C ASN A 70 17.60 0.94 10.46
N GLY A 71 16.43 1.49 10.82
CA GLY A 71 15.80 2.60 10.09
C GLY A 71 15.32 2.23 8.69
N GLU A 72 15.03 0.96 8.44
CA GLU A 72 14.61 0.49 7.12
C GLU A 72 13.11 0.69 6.87
N PHE A 73 12.31 0.98 7.91
CA PHE A 73 10.89 1.31 7.76
C PHE A 73 10.72 2.82 7.57
N ARG A 74 10.30 3.22 6.39
CA ARG A 74 10.20 4.63 6.01
C ARG A 74 8.80 4.97 5.54
N TRP A 75 8.35 6.16 5.94
CA TRP A 75 7.13 6.75 5.44
C TRP A 75 7.51 7.83 4.43
N VAL A 76 7.33 7.53 3.13
CA VAL A 76 7.86 8.34 2.04
C VAL A 76 6.78 9.20 1.39
N SER A 77 7.16 10.36 0.86
CA SER A 77 6.29 11.15 -0.01
C SER A 77 6.06 10.41 -1.32
N GLN A 78 4.90 9.75 -1.45
CA GLN A 78 4.55 9.04 -2.67
C GLN A 78 4.52 9.96 -3.91
N PRO A 79 3.98 11.20 -3.83
CA PRO A 79 4.06 12.14 -4.95
C PRO A 79 5.49 12.37 -5.45
N GLN A 80 6.42 12.66 -4.55
CA GLN A 80 7.82 12.91 -4.92
C GLN A 80 8.50 11.65 -5.46
N LEU A 81 8.23 10.48 -4.88
CA LEU A 81 8.74 9.20 -5.37
C LEU A 81 8.26 8.93 -6.80
N LEU A 82 6.98 9.14 -7.09
CA LEU A 82 6.42 8.93 -8.43
C LEU A 82 6.98 9.90 -9.45
N GLU A 83 7.11 11.21 -9.12
CA GLU A 83 7.74 12.19 -10.01
C GLU A 83 9.20 11.82 -10.30
N LYS A 84 9.95 11.36 -9.30
CA LYS A 84 11.34 10.93 -9.49
C LYS A 84 11.46 9.69 -10.39
N ILE A 85 10.55 8.72 -10.25
CA ILE A 85 10.50 7.56 -11.14
C ILE A 85 10.24 7.99 -12.59
N ILE A 86 9.32 8.93 -12.80
CA ILE A 86 9.02 9.46 -14.14
C ILE A 86 10.20 10.26 -14.70
N GLU A 87 10.80 11.15 -13.90
CA GLU A 87 11.99 11.90 -14.30
C GLU A 87 13.08 10.98 -14.83
N LYS A 88 13.50 9.99 -14.04
CA LYS A 88 14.51 9.00 -14.46
C LYS A 88 14.09 8.13 -15.64
N SER A 89 12.80 7.86 -15.78
CA SER A 89 12.28 7.09 -16.92
C SER A 89 12.33 7.92 -18.21
N SER A 90 12.18 9.23 -18.12
CA SER A 90 12.18 10.16 -19.27
C SER A 90 13.55 10.29 -19.94
N ASP A 91 14.63 9.88 -19.28
CA ASP A 91 15.97 9.81 -19.87
C ASP A 91 16.07 8.74 -20.96
N TYR A 92 15.14 7.80 -21.01
CA TYR A 92 15.14 6.70 -21.98
C TYR A 92 14.33 7.06 -23.23
N LYS A 93 14.97 7.13 -24.40
CA LYS A 93 14.36 7.45 -25.70
C LYS A 93 13.16 6.59 -26.09
N ASN A 94 13.07 5.39 -25.52
CA ASN A 94 11.99 4.42 -25.80
C ASN A 94 10.85 4.49 -24.77
N PHE A 95 10.84 5.45 -23.87
CA PHE A 95 9.78 5.69 -22.88
C PHE A 95 8.91 6.85 -23.35
N SER A 96 7.60 6.65 -23.32
CA SER A 96 6.61 7.70 -23.60
C SER A 96 5.65 7.79 -22.43
N PHE A 97 5.46 8.97 -21.86
CA PHE A 97 4.56 9.22 -20.75
C PHE A 97 3.35 10.04 -21.18
N TYR A 98 2.17 9.45 -21.10
CA TYR A 98 0.88 10.09 -21.38
C TYR A 98 0.22 10.51 -20.08
N ARG A 99 0.66 11.67 -19.55
CA ARG A 99 0.14 12.28 -18.31
C ARG A 99 -1.17 13.01 -18.58
N GLY A 100 -2.18 12.80 -17.75
CA GLY A 100 -3.52 13.36 -17.93
C GLY A 100 -4.40 12.61 -18.92
N TYR A 101 -3.92 11.47 -19.44
CA TYR A 101 -4.69 10.61 -20.35
C TYR A 101 -5.32 9.44 -19.59
N LYS A 102 -6.56 9.15 -19.92
CA LYS A 102 -7.33 8.04 -19.35
C LYS A 102 -7.50 6.92 -20.37
N GLY A 103 -7.21 5.70 -19.98
CA GLY A 103 -7.59 4.52 -20.76
C GLY A 103 -9.11 4.42 -20.87
N GLN A 104 -9.62 4.35 -22.10
CA GLN A 104 -11.06 4.29 -22.40
C GLN A 104 -11.50 2.91 -22.82
N ASP A 105 -10.76 2.29 -23.72
CA ASP A 105 -11.07 0.97 -24.26
C ASP A 105 -9.81 0.21 -24.69
N LEU A 106 -9.99 -1.06 -25.04
CA LEU A 106 -8.95 -1.93 -25.54
C LEU A 106 -9.08 -2.09 -27.06
N ILE A 107 -7.94 -2.21 -27.74
CA ILE A 107 -7.85 -2.47 -29.18
C ILE A 107 -7.64 -3.97 -29.39
N TYR A 108 -8.35 -4.55 -30.33
CA TYR A 108 -8.32 -5.98 -30.61
C TYR A 108 -7.91 -6.26 -32.05
N GLU A 109 -7.08 -7.29 -32.23
CA GLU A 109 -6.80 -7.92 -33.52
C GLU A 109 -6.89 -9.46 -33.32
N ASN A 110 -7.67 -10.16 -34.11
CA ASN A 110 -7.85 -11.62 -34.03
C ASN A 110 -8.15 -12.14 -32.61
N ASN A 111 -9.09 -11.50 -31.90
CA ASN A 111 -9.47 -11.80 -30.52
C ASN A 111 -8.36 -11.59 -29.46
N ARG A 112 -7.22 -11.03 -29.84
CA ARG A 112 -6.13 -10.66 -28.95
C ARG A 112 -6.15 -9.16 -28.69
N VAL A 113 -5.90 -8.75 -27.46
CA VAL A 113 -5.66 -7.33 -27.17
C VAL A 113 -4.30 -6.92 -27.73
N CYS A 114 -4.32 -5.88 -28.57
CA CYS A 114 -3.14 -5.34 -29.24
C CYS A 114 -2.98 -3.82 -29.04
N GLY A 115 -3.58 -3.26 -27.97
CA GLY A 115 -3.44 -1.85 -27.66
C GLY A 115 -4.52 -1.30 -26.73
N VAL A 116 -4.45 -0.01 -26.51
CA VAL A 116 -5.37 0.75 -25.65
C VAL A 116 -5.78 2.03 -26.35
N LYS A 117 -7.07 2.35 -26.30
CA LYS A 117 -7.59 3.67 -26.66
C LYS A 117 -7.49 4.57 -25.45
N ILE A 118 -6.84 5.72 -25.59
CA ILE A 118 -6.69 6.71 -24.53
C ILE A 118 -7.30 8.03 -24.92
N SER A 119 -7.81 8.78 -23.94
CA SER A 119 -8.30 10.15 -24.16
C SER A 119 -7.64 11.11 -23.18
N GLY A 120 -7.16 12.23 -23.73
CA GLY A 120 -6.71 13.41 -23.01
C GLY A 120 -7.75 14.52 -23.03
N SER A 121 -7.32 15.76 -22.76
CA SER A 121 -8.24 16.91 -22.72
C SER A 121 -8.84 17.25 -24.08
N ASN A 122 -8.09 17.05 -25.19
CA ASN A 122 -8.46 17.51 -26.52
C ASN A 122 -8.27 16.47 -27.62
N GLU A 123 -7.85 15.26 -27.29
CA GLU A 123 -7.58 14.23 -28.30
C GLU A 123 -7.82 12.82 -27.79
N GLU A 124 -8.09 11.93 -28.73
CA GLU A 124 -8.12 10.49 -28.52
C GLU A 124 -6.99 9.84 -29.32
N ILE A 125 -6.31 8.89 -28.74
CA ILE A 125 -5.15 8.22 -29.34
C ILE A 125 -5.34 6.71 -29.25
N ASP A 126 -5.11 6.02 -30.36
CA ASP A 126 -5.02 4.57 -30.44
C ASP A 126 -3.55 4.14 -30.27
N LEU A 127 -3.20 3.66 -29.08
CA LEU A 127 -1.86 3.14 -28.78
C LEU A 127 -1.81 1.64 -29.04
N LYS A 128 -1.18 1.23 -30.16
CA LYS A 128 -0.93 -0.17 -30.46
C LYS A 128 0.26 -0.70 -29.66
N ALA A 129 0.12 -1.92 -29.12
CA ALA A 129 1.14 -2.59 -28.33
C ALA A 129 0.98 -4.11 -28.42
N ARG A 130 2.10 -4.85 -28.41
CA ARG A 130 2.07 -6.33 -28.34
C ARG A 130 1.56 -6.86 -27.00
N VAL A 131 1.70 -6.04 -25.93
CA VAL A 131 1.31 -6.38 -24.56
C VAL A 131 0.69 -5.15 -23.91
N VAL A 132 -0.44 -5.35 -23.27
CA VAL A 132 -1.07 -4.36 -22.38
C VAL A 132 -0.95 -4.86 -20.95
N ILE A 133 -0.34 -4.04 -20.07
CA ILE A 133 -0.21 -4.35 -18.66
C ILE A 133 -1.13 -3.42 -17.89
N GLY A 134 -2.14 -3.98 -17.23
CA GLY A 134 -3.06 -3.25 -16.37
C GLY A 134 -2.45 -3.06 -14.97
N PHE A 135 -1.85 -1.89 -14.72
CA PHE A 135 -1.48 -1.39 -13.38
C PHE A 135 -2.44 -0.28 -12.93
N ASP A 136 -3.65 -0.25 -13.45
CA ASP A 136 -4.62 0.85 -13.39
C ASP A 136 -5.50 0.82 -12.11
N GLY A 137 -5.00 0.15 -11.06
CA GLY A 137 -5.48 0.25 -9.69
C GLY A 137 -6.81 -0.48 -9.43
N ARG A 138 -7.38 -0.23 -8.25
CA ARG A 138 -8.60 -0.90 -7.73
C ARG A 138 -9.80 -0.82 -8.68
N SER A 139 -9.92 0.27 -9.42
CA SER A 139 -11.00 0.51 -10.40
C SER A 139 -10.55 0.22 -11.83
N SER A 140 -9.67 -0.77 -12.02
CA SER A 140 -9.09 -1.10 -13.29
C SER A 140 -10.09 -1.16 -14.45
N MET A 141 -9.84 -0.36 -15.49
CA MET A 141 -10.58 -0.38 -16.74
C MET A 141 -10.32 -1.69 -17.47
N VAL A 142 -9.04 -2.10 -17.52
CA VAL A 142 -8.60 -3.34 -18.19
C VAL A 142 -9.30 -4.55 -17.59
N ARG A 143 -9.35 -4.63 -16.24
CA ARG A 143 -10.05 -5.70 -15.51
C ARG A 143 -11.52 -5.78 -15.89
N ARG A 144 -12.22 -4.63 -15.91
CA ARG A 144 -13.67 -4.57 -16.22
C ARG A 144 -13.96 -4.90 -17.67
N LYS A 145 -13.24 -4.28 -18.62
CA LYS A 145 -13.47 -4.48 -20.07
C LYS A 145 -13.28 -5.94 -20.49
N LEU A 146 -12.40 -6.65 -19.83
CA LEU A 146 -12.14 -8.06 -20.12
C LEU A 146 -12.93 -9.02 -19.22
N ASN A 147 -13.82 -8.55 -18.36
CA ASN A 147 -14.63 -9.38 -17.46
C ASN A 147 -13.77 -10.42 -16.70
N PHE A 148 -12.73 -9.94 -16.02
CA PHE A 148 -11.93 -10.81 -15.19
C PHE A 148 -12.71 -11.25 -13.93
N SER A 149 -12.71 -12.53 -13.63
CA SER A 149 -13.31 -13.07 -12.41
C SER A 149 -12.50 -12.68 -11.19
N VAL A 150 -13.14 -12.07 -10.20
CA VAL A 150 -12.53 -11.61 -8.95
C VAL A 150 -13.01 -12.48 -7.79
N LYS A 151 -12.10 -12.78 -6.86
CA LYS A 151 -12.43 -13.32 -5.55
C LYS A 151 -12.32 -12.19 -4.53
N GLU A 152 -13.45 -11.75 -4.02
CA GLU A 152 -13.53 -10.72 -3.00
C GLU A 152 -13.50 -11.33 -1.60
N TYR A 153 -12.86 -10.63 -0.67
CA TYR A 153 -12.84 -11.00 0.75
C TYR A 153 -13.52 -9.88 1.53
N HIS A 154 -14.63 -10.21 2.16
CA HIS A 154 -15.39 -9.23 2.94
C HIS A 154 -14.50 -8.51 3.95
N GLN A 155 -14.58 -7.19 3.96
CA GLN A 155 -13.90 -6.31 4.91
C GLN A 155 -14.97 -5.62 5.78
N PRO A 156 -15.01 -5.89 7.09
CA PRO A 156 -16.05 -5.36 7.97
C PRO A 156 -15.81 -3.92 8.40
N SER A 157 -14.69 -3.32 8.00
CA SER A 157 -14.27 -2.01 8.45
C SER A 157 -13.73 -1.15 7.32
N ASP A 158 -13.78 0.16 7.52
CA ASP A 158 -13.10 1.18 6.74
C ASP A 158 -12.07 1.90 7.63
N VAL A 159 -11.24 2.76 7.07
CA VAL A 159 -10.29 3.56 7.86
C VAL A 159 -10.54 5.04 7.59
N LEU A 160 -10.82 5.78 8.64
CA LEU A 160 -10.87 7.24 8.62
C LEU A 160 -9.46 7.78 8.88
N TRP A 161 -8.88 8.44 7.88
CA TRP A 161 -7.55 9.02 7.95
C TRP A 161 -7.59 10.52 8.13
N PHE A 162 -6.70 11.05 8.96
CA PHE A 162 -6.42 12.48 9.10
C PHE A 162 -4.97 12.68 9.57
N LYS A 163 -4.47 13.93 9.49
CA LYS A 163 -3.13 14.31 9.97
C LYS A 163 -3.25 15.33 11.09
N ILE A 164 -2.31 15.26 12.02
CA ILE A 164 -2.10 16.22 13.10
C ILE A 164 -0.61 16.62 13.15
N PRO A 165 -0.23 17.74 13.77
CA PRO A 165 1.15 17.99 14.17
C PRO A 165 1.71 16.81 14.97
N TYR A 166 3.01 16.51 14.78
CA TYR A 166 3.62 15.37 15.45
C TYR A 166 3.71 15.63 16.98
N PRO A 167 3.23 14.69 17.83
CA PRO A 167 3.21 14.84 19.28
C PRO A 167 4.60 14.55 19.91
N GLU A 168 5.61 15.39 19.66
CA GLU A 168 7.00 15.17 20.07
C GLU A 168 7.16 14.95 21.58
N ARG A 169 6.37 15.65 22.40
CA ARG A 169 6.40 15.48 23.88
C ARG A 169 5.92 14.12 24.32
N ALA A 170 4.86 13.60 23.67
CA ALA A 170 4.27 12.29 23.97
C ALA A 170 5.10 11.13 23.42
N PHE A 171 5.68 11.33 22.24
CA PHE A 171 6.41 10.31 21.49
C PHE A 171 7.72 10.88 20.93
N PRO A 172 8.75 11.07 21.77
CA PRO A 172 10.01 11.67 21.33
C PRO A 172 10.71 10.82 20.28
N GLY A 173 11.06 11.45 19.17
CA GLY A 173 11.67 10.81 18.01
C GLY A 173 10.63 10.43 16.97
N SER A 174 10.67 9.24 16.43
CA SER A 174 9.78 8.84 15.31
C SER A 174 9.05 7.54 15.61
N HIS A 175 7.81 7.66 16.03
CA HIS A 175 6.99 6.53 16.47
C HIS A 175 5.92 6.15 15.47
N ALA A 176 5.66 4.84 15.37
CA ALA A 176 4.37 4.31 14.98
C ALA A 176 3.74 3.60 16.19
N PHE A 177 2.42 3.64 16.30
CA PHE A 177 1.74 2.86 17.31
C PHE A 177 0.34 2.42 16.87
N PHE A 178 -0.09 1.31 17.46
CA PHE A 178 -1.49 0.89 17.45
C PHE A 178 -2.11 1.14 18.82
N SER A 179 -3.27 1.78 18.86
CA SER A 179 -4.11 1.84 20.05
C SER A 179 -5.35 1.00 19.82
N LEU A 180 -5.43 -0.12 20.53
CA LEU A 180 -6.49 -1.10 20.41
C LEU A 180 -7.58 -0.82 21.43
N PHE A 181 -8.83 -0.98 21.03
CA PHE A 181 -10.01 -0.91 21.90
C PHE A 181 -11.15 -1.75 21.31
N PRO A 182 -12.20 -2.07 22.08
CA PRO A 182 -13.25 -2.94 21.59
C PRO A 182 -13.86 -2.46 20.27
N ASN A 183 -13.90 -3.37 19.28
CA ASN A 183 -14.43 -3.18 17.93
C ASN A 183 -13.75 -2.10 17.08
N SER A 184 -12.56 -1.61 17.48
CA SER A 184 -11.87 -0.58 16.73
C SER A 184 -10.38 -0.49 17.10
N MET A 185 -9.62 0.28 16.34
CA MET A 185 -8.24 0.63 16.67
C MET A 185 -7.82 1.92 15.98
N LEU A 186 -6.81 2.57 16.55
CA LEU A 186 -6.03 3.61 15.87
C LEU A 186 -4.74 3.03 15.32
N VAL A 187 -4.35 3.52 14.17
CA VAL A 187 -3.05 3.32 13.54
C VAL A 187 -2.40 4.69 13.41
N CYS A 188 -1.39 4.95 14.21
CA CYS A 188 -0.72 6.24 14.25
C CYS A 188 0.71 6.09 13.77
N VAL A 189 1.14 6.90 12.82
CA VAL A 189 2.47 6.82 12.22
C VAL A 189 3.06 8.20 12.04
N ALA A 190 4.30 8.40 12.50
CA ALA A 190 5.07 9.57 12.18
C ALA A 190 5.32 9.64 10.67
N VAL A 191 4.98 10.77 10.05
CA VAL A 191 5.16 10.99 8.61
C VAL A 191 6.07 12.19 8.38
N TYR A 192 6.53 12.35 7.14
CA TYR A 192 7.28 13.54 6.75
C TYR A 192 6.45 14.82 7.02
N ASP A 193 7.08 15.99 6.94
CA ASP A 193 6.47 17.30 7.22
C ASP A 193 6.04 17.50 8.69
N GLU A 194 6.76 16.88 9.65
CA GLU A 194 6.54 17.02 11.10
C GLU A 194 5.08 16.74 11.52
N LYS A 195 4.46 15.77 10.87
CA LYS A 195 3.08 15.35 11.15
C LYS A 195 3.00 13.90 11.62
N MET A 196 1.89 13.59 12.26
CA MET A 196 1.46 12.21 12.51
C MET A 196 0.21 11.93 11.70
N GLN A 197 0.23 10.84 10.95
CA GLN A 197 -0.94 10.32 10.26
C GLN A 197 -1.69 9.39 11.21
N VAL A 198 -2.96 9.67 11.40
CA VAL A 198 -3.86 8.92 12.27
C VAL A 198 -4.93 8.24 11.43
N GLY A 199 -4.98 6.92 11.51
CA GLY A 199 -6.01 6.10 10.91
C GLY A 199 -6.92 5.51 11.98
N TRP A 200 -8.18 5.88 11.97
CA TRP A 200 -9.18 5.28 12.84
C TRP A 200 -9.96 4.21 12.08
N VAL A 201 -9.86 2.96 12.54
CA VAL A 201 -10.61 1.84 11.98
C VAL A 201 -12.05 1.92 12.48
N ILE A 202 -12.98 2.07 11.56
CA ILE A 202 -14.42 2.23 11.81
C ILE A 202 -15.21 1.12 11.11
N PRO A 203 -16.43 0.78 11.56
CA PRO A 203 -17.30 -0.15 10.84
C PRO A 203 -17.54 0.32 9.39
N SER A 204 -17.55 -0.62 8.46
CA SER A 204 -17.73 -0.28 7.04
C SER A 204 -19.04 0.46 6.80
N GLY A 205 -18.97 1.58 6.08
CA GLY A 205 -20.12 2.43 5.77
C GLY A 205 -20.58 3.40 6.87
N SER A 206 -19.96 3.37 8.07
CA SER A 206 -20.39 4.22 9.23
C SER A 206 -19.97 5.70 9.13
N TYR A 207 -19.11 6.06 8.18
CA TYR A 207 -18.58 7.43 8.09
C TYR A 207 -19.65 8.50 7.91
N GLY A 208 -20.75 8.20 7.21
CA GLY A 208 -21.84 9.16 7.02
C GLY A 208 -22.46 9.64 8.34
N GLU A 209 -22.56 8.76 9.33
CA GLU A 209 -23.05 9.07 10.66
C GLU A 209 -22.01 9.81 11.50
N LEU A 210 -20.73 9.38 11.42
CA LEU A 210 -19.63 10.08 12.09
C LEU A 210 -19.51 11.53 11.60
N LYS A 211 -19.68 11.75 10.29
CA LYS A 211 -19.66 13.10 9.72
C LYS A 211 -20.77 13.98 10.27
N LYS A 212 -21.99 13.44 10.50
CA LYS A 212 -23.10 14.17 11.11
C LYS A 212 -22.86 14.53 12.56
N LEU A 213 -22.10 13.71 13.30
CA LEU A 213 -21.76 13.99 14.71
C LEU A 213 -20.82 15.19 14.88
N GLY A 214 -20.04 15.53 13.86
CA GLY A 214 -19.04 16.59 13.91
C GLY A 214 -17.66 16.13 14.39
N LYS A 215 -16.62 16.90 14.03
CA LYS A 215 -15.20 16.60 14.31
C LYS A 215 -14.93 16.46 15.81
N GLU A 216 -15.49 17.32 16.61
CA GLU A 216 -15.31 17.39 18.07
C GLU A 216 -15.69 16.07 18.74
N LYS A 217 -16.88 15.54 18.40
CA LYS A 217 -17.41 14.33 19.06
C LYS A 217 -16.63 13.08 18.72
N TRP A 218 -16.22 12.89 17.46
CA TRP A 218 -15.44 11.70 17.15
C TRP A 218 -13.98 11.81 17.64
N ILE A 219 -13.41 13.01 17.74
CA ILE A 219 -12.11 13.21 18.40
C ILE A 219 -12.22 12.91 19.91
N GLU A 220 -13.27 13.38 20.59
CA GLU A 220 -13.52 13.03 21.98
C GLU A 220 -13.59 11.50 22.20
N PHE A 221 -14.29 10.79 21.30
CA PHE A 221 -14.33 9.32 21.32
C PHE A 221 -12.95 8.68 21.18
N ILE A 222 -12.09 9.21 20.33
CA ILE A 222 -10.72 8.74 20.15
C ILE A 222 -9.88 9.02 21.40
N LYS A 223 -9.99 10.22 21.98
CA LYS A 223 -9.24 10.64 23.17
C LYS A 223 -9.46 9.71 24.35
N ASP A 224 -10.70 9.34 24.63
CA ASP A 224 -11.08 8.43 25.74
C ASP A 224 -10.39 7.07 25.67
N LYS A 225 -9.87 6.67 24.52
CA LYS A 225 -9.32 5.34 24.25
C LYS A 225 -7.84 5.35 23.91
N SER A 226 -7.27 6.54 23.91
CA SER A 226 -5.86 6.78 23.56
C SER A 226 -4.98 6.88 24.81
N PRO A 227 -3.66 6.72 24.68
CA PRO A 227 -2.72 7.11 25.73
C PRO A 227 -2.94 8.56 26.15
N LYS A 228 -2.81 8.85 27.45
CA LYS A 228 -3.12 10.17 28.02
C LYS A 228 -2.41 11.31 27.28
N ASP A 229 -1.09 11.19 27.12
CA ASP A 229 -0.30 12.24 26.47
C ASP A 229 -0.70 12.48 25.00
N PHE A 230 -1.13 11.44 24.29
CA PHE A 230 -1.69 11.57 22.95
C PHE A 230 -3.08 12.19 22.95
N SER A 231 -3.92 11.84 23.93
CA SER A 231 -5.24 12.44 24.13
C SER A 231 -5.14 13.94 24.42
N ASP A 232 -4.20 14.33 25.27
CA ASP A 232 -3.95 15.74 25.62
C ASP A 232 -3.48 16.52 24.36
N HIS A 233 -2.59 15.93 23.56
CA HIS A 233 -2.15 16.51 22.28
C HIS A 233 -3.28 16.65 21.26
N LEU A 234 -4.16 15.64 21.14
CA LEU A 234 -5.33 15.70 20.26
C LEU A 234 -6.28 16.86 20.66
N GLN A 235 -6.43 17.14 21.97
CA GLN A 235 -7.21 18.28 22.42
C GLN A 235 -6.59 19.60 21.96
N VAL A 236 -5.30 19.78 22.14
CA VAL A 236 -4.58 20.97 21.66
C VAL A 236 -4.75 21.16 20.15
N CYS A 237 -4.59 20.08 19.38
CA CYS A 237 -4.80 20.14 17.93
C CYS A 237 -6.24 20.48 17.54
N LEU A 238 -7.23 20.03 18.31
CA LEU A 238 -8.63 20.37 18.08
C LEU A 238 -8.91 21.85 18.39
N ASP A 239 -8.41 22.34 19.51
CA ASP A 239 -8.60 23.74 19.96
C ASP A 239 -7.95 24.74 18.98
N ASN A 240 -6.84 24.35 18.34
CA ASN A 240 -6.11 25.16 17.36
C ASN A 240 -6.55 24.95 15.90
N ASP A 241 -7.54 24.09 15.63
CA ASP A 241 -7.97 23.64 14.29
C ASP A 241 -6.83 23.08 13.42
N GLU A 242 -5.89 22.36 14.05
CA GLU A 242 -4.72 21.75 13.39
C GLU A 242 -4.98 20.31 12.88
N ILE A 243 -6.20 19.80 13.04
CA ILE A 243 -6.60 18.49 12.54
C ILE A 243 -7.04 18.62 11.09
N SER A 244 -6.31 17.96 10.18
CA SER A 244 -6.64 18.02 8.75
C SER A 244 -8.02 17.44 8.45
N ASP A 245 -8.61 17.81 7.31
CA ASP A 245 -9.84 17.21 6.84
C ASP A 245 -9.71 15.70 6.73
N PRO A 246 -10.67 14.95 7.30
CA PRO A 246 -10.63 13.51 7.25
C PRO A 246 -11.08 12.97 5.90
N PHE A 247 -10.47 11.86 5.47
CA PHE A 247 -10.96 11.10 4.32
C PHE A 247 -11.12 9.62 4.69
N VAL A 248 -12.03 8.94 4.01
CA VAL A 248 -12.29 7.52 4.23
C VAL A 248 -11.59 6.67 3.18
N LEU A 249 -10.78 5.75 3.65
CA LEU A 249 -10.25 4.66 2.85
C LEU A 249 -11.14 3.42 3.04
N LYS A 250 -11.94 3.10 2.02
CA LYS A 250 -12.65 1.82 2.00
C LYS A 250 -11.63 0.68 1.96
N MET A 251 -11.73 -0.19 2.96
CA MET A 251 -10.89 -1.38 3.00
C MET A 251 -11.39 -2.39 1.97
N THR A 252 -10.55 -2.71 1.03
CA THR A 252 -10.83 -3.74 0.03
C THR A 252 -9.72 -4.78 0.06
N LEU A 253 -10.10 -6.02 -0.07
CA LEU A 253 -9.19 -7.14 -0.22
C LEU A 253 -9.78 -8.04 -1.28
N ASP A 254 -9.18 -8.06 -2.45
CA ASP A 254 -9.63 -8.88 -3.55
C ASP A 254 -8.46 -9.50 -4.31
N ARG A 255 -8.75 -10.43 -5.16
CA ARG A 255 -7.79 -11.03 -6.07
C ARG A 255 -8.47 -11.57 -7.31
N VAL A 256 -7.94 -11.22 -8.47
CA VAL A 256 -8.34 -11.80 -9.75
C VAL A 256 -7.95 -13.28 -9.79
N LYS A 257 -8.84 -14.16 -10.27
CA LYS A 257 -8.60 -15.61 -10.32
C LYS A 257 -7.51 -16.00 -11.29
N LYS A 258 -7.46 -15.35 -12.45
CA LYS A 258 -6.41 -15.46 -13.48
C LYS A 258 -6.01 -14.06 -13.87
N TRP A 259 -4.74 -13.72 -13.79
CA TRP A 259 -4.26 -12.36 -14.02
C TRP A 259 -4.05 -12.00 -15.49
N ASN A 260 -4.21 -12.97 -16.37
CA ASN A 260 -3.88 -12.78 -17.77
C ASN A 260 -4.98 -13.26 -18.72
N LYS A 261 -5.05 -12.61 -19.87
CA LYS A 261 -5.74 -13.03 -21.09
C LYS A 261 -4.83 -12.79 -22.29
N GLN A 262 -5.23 -13.17 -23.50
CA GLN A 262 -4.42 -12.98 -24.71
C GLN A 262 -4.01 -11.51 -24.89
N GLY A 263 -2.71 -11.24 -24.83
CA GLY A 263 -2.14 -9.89 -24.93
C GLY A 263 -2.22 -9.01 -23.70
N VAL A 264 -2.79 -9.49 -22.57
CA VAL A 264 -3.00 -8.70 -21.37
C VAL A 264 -2.51 -9.41 -20.11
N LEU A 265 -1.86 -8.66 -19.25
CA LEU A 265 -1.51 -9.03 -17.87
C LEU A 265 -2.03 -7.95 -16.89
N LEU A 266 -2.63 -8.36 -15.79
CA LEU A 266 -2.95 -7.47 -14.67
C LEU A 266 -1.89 -7.62 -13.58
N LEU A 267 -1.49 -6.50 -12.94
CA LEU A 267 -0.54 -6.45 -11.83
C LEU A 267 -0.96 -5.37 -10.82
N GLY A 268 -0.34 -5.38 -9.65
CA GLY A 268 -0.66 -4.44 -8.57
C GLY A 268 -2.16 -4.48 -8.19
N ASP A 269 -2.72 -3.36 -7.76
CA ASP A 269 -4.13 -3.28 -7.32
C ASP A 269 -5.15 -3.65 -8.43
N ALA A 270 -4.75 -3.70 -9.70
CA ALA A 270 -5.62 -4.19 -10.78
C ALA A 270 -5.80 -5.71 -10.73
N ALA A 271 -4.78 -6.45 -10.29
CA ALA A 271 -4.82 -7.90 -10.10
C ALA A 271 -5.24 -8.31 -8.68
N HIS A 272 -4.82 -7.53 -7.68
CA HIS A 272 -4.99 -7.89 -6.27
C HIS A 272 -4.95 -6.65 -5.37
N THR A 273 -6.09 -6.23 -4.89
CA THR A 273 -6.11 -5.15 -3.90
C THR A 273 -5.60 -5.63 -2.56
N MET A 274 -4.82 -4.78 -1.92
CA MET A 274 -4.28 -5.03 -0.59
C MET A 274 -5.04 -4.21 0.45
N ASN A 275 -5.28 -4.83 1.60
CA ASN A 275 -5.77 -4.13 2.77
C ASN A 275 -4.69 -3.16 3.30
N ALA A 276 -5.08 -2.08 3.97
CA ALA A 276 -4.16 -1.11 4.55
C ALA A 276 -3.25 -1.69 5.66
N VAL A 277 -3.61 -2.85 6.22
CA VAL A 277 -2.83 -3.53 7.27
C VAL A 277 -1.43 -3.85 6.77
N GLY A 278 -0.43 -3.35 7.48
CA GLY A 278 0.98 -3.59 7.19
C GLY A 278 1.54 -2.81 5.99
N GLY A 279 0.79 -1.88 5.37
CA GLY A 279 1.30 -0.98 4.33
C GLY A 279 1.89 -1.67 3.10
N GLN A 280 1.36 -2.83 2.68
CA GLN A 280 2.01 -3.69 1.69
C GLN A 280 1.72 -3.34 0.22
N GLY A 281 0.71 -2.53 -0.07
CA GLY A 281 0.27 -2.28 -1.45
C GLY A 281 1.38 -1.77 -2.38
N LEU A 282 2.11 -0.72 -1.97
CA LEU A 282 3.23 -0.16 -2.71
C LEU A 282 4.34 -1.21 -2.91
N ASN A 283 4.74 -1.86 -1.83
CA ASN A 283 5.87 -2.80 -1.83
C ASN A 283 5.61 -4.01 -2.75
N ILE A 284 4.40 -4.56 -2.71
CA ILE A 284 4.00 -5.67 -3.58
C ILE A 284 3.94 -5.23 -5.05
N ALA A 285 3.40 -4.04 -5.35
CA ALA A 285 3.33 -3.53 -6.72
C ALA A 285 4.73 -3.30 -7.33
N LEU A 286 5.69 -2.77 -6.55
CA LEU A 286 7.08 -2.64 -6.96
C LEU A 286 7.71 -4.00 -7.30
N ARG A 287 7.47 -5.00 -6.49
CA ARG A 287 7.96 -6.37 -6.69
C ARG A 287 7.31 -7.04 -7.90
N ASP A 288 6.02 -6.79 -8.14
CA ASP A 288 5.34 -7.25 -9.35
C ASP A 288 6.01 -6.71 -10.63
N ALA A 289 6.40 -5.43 -10.60
CA ALA A 289 7.06 -4.80 -11.73
C ALA A 289 8.42 -5.45 -12.06
N VAL A 290 9.21 -5.79 -11.03
CA VAL A 290 10.51 -6.48 -11.23
C VAL A 290 10.31 -7.87 -11.82
N VAL A 291 9.41 -8.67 -11.25
CA VAL A 291 9.13 -10.02 -11.79
C VAL A 291 8.59 -9.93 -13.20
N CYS A 292 7.71 -8.99 -13.49
CA CYS A 292 7.22 -8.73 -14.84
C CYS A 292 8.37 -8.43 -15.82
N ALA A 293 9.30 -7.56 -15.43
CA ALA A 293 10.46 -7.20 -16.22
C ALA A 293 11.37 -8.43 -16.49
N ASN A 294 11.64 -9.24 -15.48
CA ASN A 294 12.48 -10.43 -15.61
C ASN A 294 11.97 -11.44 -16.67
N TYR A 295 10.65 -11.63 -16.74
CA TYR A 295 10.06 -12.54 -17.71
C TYR A 295 9.85 -11.94 -19.10
N LEU A 296 9.52 -10.64 -19.19
CA LEU A 296 9.15 -10.05 -20.47
C LEU A 296 10.33 -9.45 -21.24
N LEU A 297 11.31 -8.83 -20.55
CA LEU A 297 12.42 -8.15 -21.23
C LEU A 297 13.26 -9.12 -22.11
N PRO A 298 13.62 -10.34 -21.66
CA PRO A 298 14.33 -11.29 -22.51
C PRO A 298 13.56 -11.62 -23.79
N LEU A 299 12.23 -11.78 -23.69
CA LEU A 299 11.37 -12.08 -24.83
C LEU A 299 11.33 -10.93 -25.85
N PHE A 300 11.26 -9.69 -25.38
CA PHE A 300 11.28 -8.53 -26.28
C PHE A 300 12.62 -8.27 -26.95
N LYS A 301 13.73 -8.78 -26.39
CA LYS A 301 15.06 -8.75 -27.05
C LYS A 301 15.18 -9.78 -28.16
N THR A 302 14.38 -10.83 -28.16
CA THR A 302 14.43 -11.92 -29.10
C THR A 302 13.54 -11.63 -30.31
N LYS A 303 14.11 -11.55 -31.53
CA LYS A 303 13.38 -11.23 -32.77
C LYS A 303 12.28 -12.26 -33.12
N LYS A 304 12.38 -13.50 -32.64
CA LYS A 304 11.48 -14.62 -32.97
C LYS A 304 10.43 -14.92 -31.89
N THR A 305 10.27 -14.05 -30.87
CA THR A 305 9.28 -14.27 -29.82
C THR A 305 7.87 -14.25 -30.40
N SER A 306 7.11 -15.29 -30.17
CA SER A 306 5.70 -15.40 -30.56
C SER A 306 4.79 -14.78 -29.50
N ASP A 307 3.52 -14.56 -29.86
CA ASP A 307 2.51 -14.10 -28.91
C ASP A 307 2.19 -15.15 -27.83
N SER A 308 2.29 -16.43 -28.20
CA SER A 308 2.14 -17.54 -27.24
C SER A 308 3.27 -17.57 -26.21
N ASP A 309 4.50 -17.18 -26.56
CA ASP A 309 5.60 -17.07 -25.60
C ASP A 309 5.32 -15.97 -24.55
N LEU A 310 4.78 -14.83 -25.00
CA LEU A 310 4.36 -13.74 -24.11
C LEU A 310 3.24 -14.18 -23.18
N ASP A 311 2.21 -14.86 -23.70
CA ASP A 311 1.09 -15.34 -22.86
C ASP A 311 1.55 -16.44 -21.89
N LEU A 312 2.56 -17.23 -22.24
CA LEU A 312 3.18 -18.18 -21.32
C LEU A 312 3.98 -17.47 -20.21
N ALA A 313 4.68 -16.39 -20.55
CA ALA A 313 5.38 -15.56 -19.57
C ALA A 313 4.39 -14.95 -18.55
N PHE A 314 3.23 -14.48 -18.99
CA PHE A 314 2.18 -13.99 -18.07
C PHE A 314 1.77 -15.03 -17.03
N LYS A 315 1.59 -16.30 -17.45
CA LYS A 315 1.26 -17.39 -16.53
C LYS A 315 2.38 -17.66 -15.51
N LYS A 316 3.65 -17.52 -15.94
CA LYS A 316 4.81 -17.68 -15.05
C LYS A 316 4.88 -16.55 -14.02
N ILE A 317 4.69 -15.30 -14.45
CA ILE A 317 4.63 -14.12 -13.58
C ILE A 317 3.53 -14.31 -12.52
N GLU A 318 2.31 -14.65 -12.95
CA GLU A 318 1.19 -14.91 -12.05
C GLU A 318 1.53 -16.00 -11.01
N ARG A 319 2.08 -17.13 -11.45
CA ARG A 319 2.44 -18.25 -10.55
C ARG A 319 3.44 -17.82 -9.49
N GLU A 320 4.48 -17.11 -9.89
CA GLU A 320 5.54 -16.66 -8.99
C GLU A 320 5.00 -15.68 -7.95
N ARG A 321 4.26 -14.66 -8.39
CA ARG A 321 3.73 -13.63 -7.50
C ARG A 321 2.61 -14.12 -6.60
N LEU A 322 1.78 -15.05 -7.08
CA LEU A 322 0.61 -15.55 -6.37
C LEU A 322 0.95 -16.24 -5.04
N SER A 323 2.13 -16.89 -4.96
CA SER A 323 2.56 -17.57 -3.73
C SER A 323 2.76 -16.60 -2.59
N GLU A 324 3.52 -15.52 -2.83
CA GLU A 324 3.76 -14.47 -1.84
C GLU A 324 2.47 -13.72 -1.49
N LEU A 325 1.71 -13.33 -2.51
CA LEU A 325 0.48 -12.59 -2.34
C LEU A 325 -0.53 -13.30 -1.43
N LYS A 326 -0.70 -14.62 -1.58
CA LYS A 326 -1.61 -15.41 -0.74
C LYS A 326 -1.21 -15.32 0.74
N GLN A 327 0.08 -15.40 1.04
CA GLN A 327 0.60 -15.31 2.41
C GLN A 327 0.37 -13.91 3.00
N VAL A 328 0.65 -12.86 2.23
CA VAL A 328 0.41 -11.48 2.68
C VAL A 328 -1.08 -11.23 2.92
N GLN A 329 -1.96 -11.62 1.98
CA GLN A 329 -3.42 -11.46 2.13
C GLN A 329 -3.99 -12.26 3.30
N GLU A 330 -3.45 -13.45 3.57
CA GLU A 330 -3.83 -14.25 4.75
C GLU A 330 -3.50 -13.50 6.04
N ILE A 331 -2.29 -12.97 6.17
CA ILE A 331 -1.89 -12.17 7.33
C ILE A 331 -2.78 -10.93 7.46
N GLN A 332 -3.04 -10.22 6.37
CA GLN A 332 -3.90 -9.03 6.37
C GLN A 332 -5.36 -9.33 6.75
N SER A 333 -5.81 -10.56 6.58
CA SER A 333 -7.17 -10.97 6.95
C SER A 333 -7.33 -11.27 8.44
N ARG A 334 -6.23 -11.42 9.21
CA ARG A 334 -6.26 -11.80 10.64
C ARG A 334 -6.65 -10.64 11.57
N PRO A 335 -6.06 -9.42 11.47
CA PRO A 335 -6.37 -8.33 12.39
C PRO A 335 -7.85 -7.93 12.47
N PRO A 336 -8.60 -7.83 11.35
CA PRO A 336 -10.03 -7.54 11.42
C PRO A 336 -10.81 -8.53 12.26
N LYS A 337 -10.40 -9.79 12.28
CA LYS A 337 -11.04 -10.85 13.10
C LYS A 337 -10.76 -10.65 14.58
N PHE A 338 -9.55 -10.21 14.95
CA PHE A 338 -9.18 -9.90 16.33
C PHE A 338 -9.90 -8.67 16.87
N ILE A 339 -10.07 -7.63 16.04
CA ILE A 339 -10.75 -6.40 16.42
C ILE A 339 -12.23 -6.65 16.73
N LEU A 340 -12.85 -7.64 16.08
CA LEU A 340 -14.26 -8.00 16.25
C LEU A 340 -14.50 -9.03 17.37
N ILE A 341 -13.49 -9.42 18.15
CA ILE A 341 -13.66 -10.32 19.30
C ILE A 341 -14.48 -9.61 20.37
N ASN A 342 -15.33 -10.39 21.06
CA ASN A 342 -16.19 -9.92 22.16
C ASN A 342 -15.36 -9.13 23.18
N LYS A 343 -15.86 -7.94 23.56
CA LYS A 343 -15.23 -7.01 24.52
C LYS A 343 -14.75 -7.72 25.80
N PHE A 344 -15.58 -8.62 26.36
CA PHE A 344 -15.25 -9.34 27.59
C PHE A 344 -14.02 -10.25 27.42
N LEU A 345 -13.94 -10.97 26.29
CA LEU A 345 -12.78 -11.82 26.01
C LEU A 345 -11.51 -11.00 25.80
N ILE A 346 -11.62 -9.85 25.14
CA ILE A 346 -10.49 -8.96 24.94
C ILE A 346 -9.98 -8.43 26.27
N ASP A 347 -10.85 -7.92 27.14
CA ASP A 347 -10.48 -7.40 28.45
C ASP A 347 -9.80 -8.45 29.33
N LEU A 348 -10.16 -9.74 29.16
CA LEU A 348 -9.53 -10.87 29.84
C LEU A 348 -8.16 -11.25 29.26
N ILE A 349 -8.02 -11.18 27.94
CA ILE A 349 -6.81 -11.63 27.23
C ILE A 349 -5.67 -10.60 27.32
N PHE A 350 -5.95 -9.30 27.29
CA PHE A 350 -4.90 -8.28 27.25
C PHE A 350 -3.96 -8.23 28.45
N PRO A 351 -4.38 -8.39 29.69
CA PRO A 351 -3.46 -8.54 30.83
C PRO A 351 -2.50 -9.72 30.66
N ILE A 352 -3.00 -10.83 30.09
CA ILE A 352 -2.20 -12.03 29.80
C ILE A 352 -1.17 -11.70 28.69
N ILE A 353 -1.60 -11.05 27.62
CA ILE A 353 -0.72 -10.62 26.53
C ILE A 353 0.38 -9.71 27.09
N ARG A 354 0.02 -8.71 27.91
CA ARG A 354 1.00 -7.80 28.55
C ARG A 354 2.02 -8.57 29.40
N PHE A 355 1.57 -9.56 30.14
CA PHE A 355 2.47 -10.42 30.92
C PHE A 355 3.40 -11.26 30.02
N ILE A 356 2.84 -11.86 28.98
CA ILE A 356 3.59 -12.70 28.02
C ILE A 356 4.64 -11.89 27.26
N PHE A 357 4.34 -10.64 26.88
CA PHE A 357 5.31 -9.76 26.19
C PHE A 357 6.51 -9.32 27.03
N LYS A 358 6.52 -9.59 28.36
CA LYS A 358 7.72 -9.42 29.18
C LYS A 358 8.79 -10.46 28.86
N PHE A 359 8.44 -11.60 28.26
CA PHE A 359 9.38 -12.66 27.93
C PHE A 359 10.06 -12.39 26.59
N LYS A 360 11.40 -12.33 26.58
CA LYS A 360 12.21 -12.07 25.38
C LYS A 360 11.92 -13.03 24.24
N ILE A 361 11.57 -14.30 24.55
CA ILE A 361 11.25 -15.30 23.52
C ILE A 361 10.00 -14.94 22.72
N ILE A 362 9.00 -14.38 23.39
CA ILE A 362 7.74 -13.94 22.73
C ILE A 362 8.00 -12.71 21.86
N LYS A 363 8.76 -11.73 22.36
CA LYS A 363 9.18 -10.58 21.54
C LYS A 363 9.87 -11.07 20.26
N ARG A 364 10.86 -11.94 20.35
CA ARG A 364 11.57 -12.51 19.19
C ARG A 364 10.66 -13.22 18.18
N ILE A 365 9.61 -13.93 18.66
CA ILE A 365 8.65 -14.57 17.76
C ILE A 365 7.85 -13.53 16.98
N VAL A 366 7.36 -12.50 17.66
CA VAL A 366 6.61 -11.40 17.03
C VAL A 366 7.50 -10.63 16.07
N ASP A 367 8.72 -10.28 16.47
CA ASP A 367 9.70 -9.58 15.62
C ASP A 367 9.98 -10.38 14.34
N LYS A 368 10.16 -11.69 14.42
CA LYS A 368 10.33 -12.55 13.23
C LYS A 368 9.14 -12.49 12.25
N GLU A 369 7.92 -12.44 12.74
CA GLU A 369 6.74 -12.31 11.87
C GLU A 369 6.68 -10.91 11.22
N PHE A 370 7.02 -9.85 11.95
CA PHE A 370 7.15 -8.51 11.40
C PHE A 370 8.24 -8.45 10.32
N VAL A 371 9.41 -9.05 10.55
CA VAL A 371 10.50 -9.13 9.57
C VAL A 371 10.07 -9.84 8.29
N LYS A 372 9.35 -10.96 8.37
CA LYS A 372 8.85 -11.66 7.19
C LYS A 372 7.92 -10.78 6.34
N ILE A 373 7.02 -10.05 6.99
CA ILE A 373 6.09 -9.15 6.30
C ILE A 373 6.84 -7.99 5.64
N SER A 374 7.85 -7.43 6.31
CA SER A 374 8.58 -6.26 5.82
C SER A 374 9.58 -6.59 4.71
N LYS A 375 10.29 -7.72 4.80
CA LYS A 375 11.28 -8.17 3.81
C LYS A 375 10.67 -8.98 2.65
N GLY A 376 9.38 -9.35 2.78
CA GLY A 376 8.68 -10.21 1.82
C GLY A 376 8.96 -11.70 2.04
N PHE A 377 8.08 -12.54 1.48
CA PHE A 377 8.14 -14.00 1.65
C PHE A 377 8.99 -14.69 0.58
N THR A 378 9.26 -14.00 -0.50
CA THR A 378 10.11 -14.46 -1.60
C THR A 378 11.21 -13.45 -1.86
N LYS A 379 12.34 -13.89 -2.37
CA LYS A 379 13.38 -12.97 -2.82
C LYS A 379 13.06 -12.53 -4.24
N VAL A 380 12.96 -11.23 -4.47
CA VAL A 380 12.76 -10.65 -5.80
C VAL A 380 13.99 -9.85 -6.18
N LYS A 381 14.66 -10.26 -7.26
CA LYS A 381 15.88 -9.63 -7.77
C LYS A 381 15.69 -9.28 -9.24
N LEU A 382 16.12 -8.10 -9.64
CA LEU A 382 16.15 -7.69 -11.05
C LEU A 382 17.31 -8.44 -11.75
N GLU A 383 16.98 -9.27 -12.74
CA GLU A 383 17.93 -10.16 -13.44
C GLU A 383 18.26 -9.68 -14.86
N VAL A 384 17.62 -8.61 -15.35
CA VAL A 384 17.67 -8.14 -16.75
C VAL A 384 18.26 -6.74 -16.92
#